data_7ea636e8c8989e19a20f51dbdbfefe9c
#
_entry.id   7ea636e8c8989e19a20f51dbdbfefe9c
#
_cell.length_a   1.000
_cell.length_b   1.000
_cell.length_c   1.000
_cell.angle_alpha   90.00
_cell.angle_beta   90.00
_cell.angle_gamma   90.00
#
_symmetry.space_group_name_H-M   'P 1'
#
loop_
_entity.id
_entity.type
_entity.pdbx_description
1 polymer ?
#
loop_
_entity_poly.entity_id
_entity_poly.type
_entity_poly.pdbx_seq_one_letter_code
_entity_poly.pdbx_strand_id
1 'polypeptide(L)'
;MGRIRKLLIPGVDKKLLVRDATRLMPDPTRRRFIAGGASLGALTLLTGCDVSDSFSAEEMLKQVSKFNDGVQAFIFNPNALAPTFPESAITKPFPFNGYYAVEDAPDIDGKDWKLEVRGLVDNKKSWTLEELYKLPQVKQVTRHICVEGWSAIGSWTGTPLRDFLKLVGADTRAKYCWFQCADPDGYNSPLDMASALHSQTQMTFKFGDEILPRAYGYPMKIRVPTKLGFKNPKYVISMEVTNDYKGGYWEDQGYNSFSGS
;
A
#
# COMPACT_ATOMS: atom_id res chain seq x y z
N MET A 1 -6.90 -39.27 10.43
CA MET A 1 -5.72 -39.24 9.53
C MET A 1 -6.16 -38.75 8.14
N GLY A 2 -6.16 -37.46 7.91
CA GLY A 2 -6.56 -36.78 6.67
C GLY A 2 -5.34 -36.37 5.87
N ARG A 3 -5.26 -36.84 4.67
CA ARG A 3 -4.15 -36.63 3.72
C ARG A 3 -4.04 -35.15 3.33
N ILE A 4 -3.00 -34.46 3.75
CA ILE A 4 -2.51 -33.25 3.11
C ILE A 4 -1.84 -33.67 1.80
N ARG A 5 -2.54 -33.52 0.68
CA ARG A 5 -2.01 -33.77 -0.65
C ARG A 5 -1.87 -32.47 -1.43
N LYS A 6 -0.59 -32.19 -1.76
CA LYS A 6 -0.12 -31.44 -2.94
C LYS A 6 -0.42 -29.96 -3.06
N LEU A 7 0.53 -29.16 -2.60
CA LEU A 7 0.95 -27.96 -3.28
C LEU A 7 2.48 -28.05 -3.46
N LEU A 8 2.92 -28.74 -4.48
CA LEU A 8 4.33 -28.82 -4.88
C LEU A 8 4.46 -28.12 -6.23
N ILE A 9 5.19 -27.01 -6.22
CA ILE A 9 5.65 -26.33 -7.44
C ILE A 9 6.64 -27.30 -8.13
N PRO A 10 6.42 -27.67 -9.42
CA PRO A 10 7.36 -28.54 -10.14
C PRO A 10 8.71 -27.83 -10.28
N GLY A 11 9.79 -28.51 -9.91
CA GLY A 11 11.17 -28.05 -10.11
C GLY A 11 11.93 -27.61 -8.85
N VAL A 12 11.33 -27.65 -7.65
CA VAL A 12 12.02 -27.32 -6.41
C VAL A 12 12.48 -28.56 -5.65
N ASP A 13 13.78 -28.68 -5.43
CA ASP A 13 14.35 -29.81 -4.68
C ASP A 13 13.94 -29.73 -3.19
N LYS A 14 13.20 -30.75 -2.73
CA LYS A 14 12.71 -30.86 -1.35
C LYS A 14 13.82 -30.78 -0.31
N LYS A 15 15.03 -31.25 -0.62
CA LYS A 15 16.17 -31.22 0.32
C LYS A 15 16.71 -29.80 0.52
N LEU A 16 16.61 -28.93 -0.50
CA LEU A 16 16.99 -27.51 -0.40
C LEU A 16 16.01 -26.73 0.48
N LEU A 17 14.69 -26.93 0.30
CA LEU A 17 13.66 -26.26 1.11
C LEU A 17 13.75 -26.63 2.60
N VAL A 18 13.99 -27.92 2.92
CA VAL A 18 14.13 -28.36 4.31
C VAL A 18 15.42 -27.83 4.93
N ARG A 19 16.51 -27.76 4.16
CA ARG A 19 17.82 -27.26 4.63
C ARG A 19 17.80 -25.75 4.89
N ASP A 20 17.06 -24.99 4.10
CA ASP A 20 16.92 -23.56 4.30
C ASP A 20 15.93 -23.22 5.41
N ALA A 21 14.86 -23.98 5.56
CA ALA A 21 13.93 -23.85 6.68
C ALA A 21 14.60 -24.16 8.03
N THR A 22 15.49 -25.17 8.08
CA THR A 22 16.24 -25.49 9.31
C THR A 22 17.36 -24.49 9.61
N ARG A 23 17.86 -23.73 8.63
CA ARG A 23 18.82 -22.64 8.85
C ARG A 23 18.15 -21.37 9.40
N LEU A 24 16.88 -21.15 9.08
CA LEU A 24 16.12 -19.97 9.52
C LEU A 24 15.42 -20.17 10.88
N MET A 25 15.27 -21.41 11.33
CA MET A 25 14.76 -21.71 12.68
C MET A 25 15.91 -22.13 13.58
N PRO A 26 16.40 -21.27 14.49
CA PRO A 26 17.27 -21.73 15.56
C PRO A 26 16.51 -22.79 16.34
N ASP A 27 17.17 -23.94 16.60
CA ASP A 27 16.64 -25.08 17.36
C ASP A 27 15.89 -24.58 18.60
N PRO A 28 14.57 -24.76 18.70
CA PRO A 28 13.82 -24.26 19.84
C PRO A 28 14.21 -25.13 21.02
N THR A 29 15.09 -24.63 21.90
CA THR A 29 15.33 -25.30 23.17
C THR A 29 13.98 -25.51 23.84
N ARG A 30 13.78 -26.70 24.50
CA ARG A 30 12.54 -27.05 25.25
C ARG A 30 12.02 -25.87 26.09
N ARG A 31 12.93 -25.06 26.62
CA ARG A 31 12.63 -23.87 27.42
C ARG A 31 11.95 -22.74 26.61
N ARG A 32 12.35 -22.51 25.34
CA ARG A 32 11.72 -21.52 24.44
C ARG A 32 10.38 -22.01 23.91
N PHE A 33 10.24 -23.31 23.68
CA PHE A 33 8.95 -23.90 23.29
C PHE A 33 7.94 -23.83 24.45
N ILE A 34 8.36 -24.08 25.67
CA ILE A 34 7.51 -23.95 26.87
C ILE A 34 7.17 -22.48 27.15
N ALA A 35 8.12 -21.55 26.97
CA ALA A 35 7.86 -20.12 27.11
C ALA A 35 6.92 -19.59 26.03
N GLY A 36 7.07 -20.05 24.78
CA GLY A 36 6.14 -19.73 23.68
C GLY A 36 4.76 -20.36 23.87
N GLY A 37 4.68 -21.58 24.37
CA GLY A 37 3.44 -22.25 24.72
C GLY A 37 2.73 -21.61 25.93
N ALA A 38 3.49 -21.15 26.91
CA ALA A 38 2.94 -20.39 28.05
C ALA A 38 2.41 -19.02 27.64
N SER A 39 3.04 -18.33 26.70
CA SER A 39 2.52 -17.06 26.16
C SER A 39 1.25 -17.26 25.31
N LEU A 40 1.16 -18.35 24.54
CA LEU A 40 -0.07 -18.71 23.81
C LEU A 40 -1.19 -19.13 24.80
N GLY A 41 -0.86 -19.88 25.84
CA GLY A 41 -1.79 -20.27 26.92
C GLY A 41 -2.25 -19.08 27.76
N ALA A 42 -1.38 -18.10 28.00
CA ALA A 42 -1.78 -16.84 28.65
C ALA A 42 -2.74 -16.01 27.79
N LEU A 43 -2.57 -16.01 26.45
CA LEU A 43 -3.52 -15.36 25.54
C LEU A 43 -4.91 -16.03 25.58
N THR A 44 -4.96 -17.37 25.68
CA THR A 44 -6.24 -18.10 25.78
C THR A 44 -6.92 -17.96 27.14
N LEU A 45 -6.15 -17.76 28.21
CA LEU A 45 -6.69 -17.47 29.55
C LEU A 45 -7.23 -16.03 29.66
N LEU A 46 -6.68 -15.10 28.89
CA LEU A 46 -7.19 -13.72 28.80
C LEU A 46 -8.52 -13.60 28.04
N THR A 47 -8.88 -14.60 27.21
CA THR A 47 -10.19 -14.65 26.54
C THR A 47 -11.32 -15.22 27.36
N GLY A 48 -11.05 -15.73 28.57
CA GLY A 48 -12.02 -16.41 29.46
C GLY A 48 -12.33 -15.70 30.77
N CYS A 49 -11.70 -14.57 31.07
CA CYS A 49 -12.03 -13.78 32.25
C CYS A 49 -12.70 -12.48 31.85
N ASP A 50 -13.82 -12.24 32.49
CA ASP A 50 -14.62 -11.01 32.48
C ASP A 50 -13.68 -9.79 32.70
N VAL A 51 -13.16 -9.22 31.61
CA VAL A 51 -12.43 -7.95 31.61
C VAL A 51 -13.45 -6.85 31.39
N SER A 52 -14.42 -6.79 32.29
CA SER A 52 -15.27 -5.62 32.46
C SER A 52 -14.40 -4.53 33.08
N ASP A 53 -14.37 -3.39 32.43
CA ASP A 53 -14.09 -2.05 32.93
C ASP A 53 -12.73 -1.36 32.70
N SER A 54 -11.78 -1.87 31.89
CA SER A 54 -10.61 -1.02 31.62
C SER A 54 -9.98 -1.07 30.22
N PHE A 55 -10.36 -2.03 29.39
CA PHE A 55 -9.89 -2.08 27.99
C PHE A 55 -11.03 -2.54 27.08
N SER A 56 -11.52 -1.66 26.22
CA SER A 56 -12.47 -2.07 25.19
C SER A 56 -11.78 -3.04 24.22
N ALA A 57 -12.51 -4.07 23.77
CA ALA A 57 -12.01 -5.01 22.76
C ALA A 57 -11.49 -4.27 21.51
N GLU A 58 -12.07 -3.12 21.20
CA GLU A 58 -11.66 -2.23 20.14
C GLU A 58 -10.25 -1.65 20.36
N GLU A 59 -9.93 -1.24 21.58
CA GLU A 59 -8.61 -0.69 21.91
C GLU A 59 -7.51 -1.75 21.81
N MET A 60 -7.81 -2.98 22.27
CA MET A 60 -6.91 -4.11 22.10
C MET A 60 -6.68 -4.46 20.63
N LEU A 61 -7.73 -4.47 19.82
CA LEU A 61 -7.63 -4.72 18.38
C LEU A 61 -6.81 -3.62 17.67
N LYS A 62 -6.95 -2.37 18.06
CA LYS A 62 -6.13 -1.25 17.58
C LYS A 62 -4.65 -1.44 17.92
N GLN A 63 -4.33 -1.92 19.12
CA GLN A 63 -2.93 -2.19 19.49
C GLN A 63 -2.35 -3.37 18.72
N VAL A 64 -3.10 -4.45 18.52
CA VAL A 64 -2.70 -5.59 17.68
C VAL A 64 -2.47 -5.13 16.24
N SER A 65 -3.34 -4.28 15.69
CA SER A 65 -3.18 -3.71 14.34
C SER A 65 -1.89 -2.88 14.24
N LYS A 66 -1.61 -1.99 15.20
CA LYS A 66 -0.36 -1.21 15.25
C LYS A 66 0.88 -2.10 15.36
N PHE A 67 0.82 -3.16 16.15
CA PHE A 67 1.91 -4.14 16.23
C PHE A 67 2.15 -4.82 14.89
N ASN A 68 1.09 -5.28 14.22
CA ASN A 68 1.17 -5.89 12.89
C ASN A 68 1.73 -4.92 11.85
N ASP A 69 1.36 -3.64 11.89
CA ASP A 69 1.94 -2.58 11.06
C ASP A 69 3.46 -2.48 11.28
N GLY A 70 3.90 -2.48 12.54
CA GLY A 70 5.31 -2.45 12.90
C GLY A 70 6.08 -3.66 12.37
N VAL A 71 5.50 -4.86 12.49
CA VAL A 71 6.09 -6.09 11.95
C VAL A 71 6.18 -6.04 10.43
N GLN A 72 5.12 -5.66 9.74
CA GLN A 72 5.12 -5.53 8.28
C GLN A 72 6.15 -4.49 7.80
N ALA A 73 6.24 -3.33 8.47
CA ALA A 73 7.23 -2.31 8.15
C ALA A 73 8.67 -2.81 8.37
N PHE A 74 8.90 -3.60 9.43
CA PHE A 74 10.21 -4.17 9.74
C PHE A 74 10.67 -5.21 8.70
N ILE A 75 9.76 -6.07 8.23
CA ILE A 75 10.09 -7.09 7.22
C ILE A 75 10.06 -6.55 5.79
N PHE A 76 9.54 -5.34 5.58
CA PHE A 76 9.47 -4.74 4.27
C PHE A 76 10.85 -4.47 3.70
N ASN A 77 11.13 -5.02 2.52
CA ASN A 77 12.33 -4.69 1.78
C ASN A 77 12.03 -3.59 0.75
N PRO A 78 12.47 -2.34 0.95
CA PRO A 78 12.18 -1.23 0.04
C PRO A 78 12.81 -1.38 -1.36
N ASN A 79 13.68 -2.38 -1.55
CA ASN A 79 14.29 -2.69 -2.84
C ASN A 79 13.65 -3.90 -3.52
N ALA A 80 12.73 -4.61 -2.86
CA ALA A 80 12.04 -5.75 -3.47
C ALA A 80 10.95 -5.27 -4.42
N LEU A 81 11.09 -5.61 -5.70
CA LEU A 81 10.14 -5.20 -6.74
C LEU A 81 8.88 -6.08 -6.71
N ALA A 82 7.73 -5.45 -6.85
CA ALA A 82 6.51 -6.16 -7.20
C ALA A 82 6.66 -6.79 -8.60
N PRO A 83 6.10 -7.98 -8.83
CA PRO A 83 6.19 -8.64 -10.13
C PRO A 83 5.64 -7.77 -11.27
N THR A 84 6.35 -7.76 -12.39
CA THR A 84 5.89 -7.18 -13.65
C THR A 84 5.40 -8.26 -14.59
N PHE A 85 4.51 -7.88 -15.49
CA PHE A 85 3.82 -8.80 -16.38
C PHE A 85 3.94 -8.35 -17.83
N PRO A 86 3.84 -9.25 -18.81
CA PRO A 86 3.72 -8.88 -20.21
C PRO A 86 2.35 -8.22 -20.47
N GLU A 87 2.26 -7.40 -21.52
CA GLU A 87 1.00 -6.73 -21.90
C GLU A 87 -0.14 -7.69 -22.21
N SER A 88 0.17 -8.90 -22.68
CA SER A 88 -0.80 -9.97 -22.93
C SER A 88 -1.51 -10.45 -21.65
N ALA A 89 -0.96 -10.19 -20.48
CA ALA A 89 -1.56 -10.57 -19.20
C ALA A 89 -2.51 -9.51 -18.63
N ILE A 90 -2.66 -8.34 -19.29
CA ILE A 90 -3.54 -7.27 -18.82
C ILE A 90 -4.98 -7.76 -18.76
N THR A 91 -5.59 -7.54 -17.60
CA THR A 91 -7.00 -7.90 -17.34
C THR A 91 -7.94 -6.97 -18.11
N LYS A 92 -8.86 -7.55 -18.87
CA LYS A 92 -9.86 -6.82 -19.67
C LYS A 92 -11.26 -7.43 -19.46
N PRO A 93 -12.26 -6.63 -19.03
CA PRO A 93 -12.14 -5.25 -18.56
C PRO A 93 -11.37 -5.17 -17.23
N PHE A 94 -10.66 -4.04 -16.99
CA PHE A 94 -10.04 -3.81 -15.68
C PHE A 94 -11.15 -3.38 -14.69
N PRO A 95 -11.25 -4.01 -13.50
CA PRO A 95 -12.33 -3.73 -12.57
C PRO A 95 -12.21 -2.32 -11.97
N PHE A 96 -13.36 -1.70 -11.72
CA PHE A 96 -13.42 -0.45 -10.97
C PHE A 96 -13.02 -0.71 -9.51
N ASN A 97 -12.10 0.09 -8.99
CA ASN A 97 -11.70 0.05 -7.59
C ASN A 97 -12.20 1.33 -6.90
N GLY A 98 -13.34 1.24 -6.27
CA GLY A 98 -13.97 2.33 -5.54
C GLY A 98 -14.99 1.78 -4.56
N TYR A 99 -15.26 2.50 -3.48
CA TYR A 99 -16.26 2.18 -2.46
C TYR A 99 -17.61 2.88 -2.74
N TYR A 100 -17.73 3.46 -3.91
CA TYR A 100 -18.93 4.11 -4.48
C TYR A 100 -19.14 3.64 -5.91
N ALA A 101 -20.29 3.92 -6.50
CA ALA A 101 -20.57 3.55 -7.89
C ALA A 101 -19.69 4.35 -8.86
N VAL A 102 -19.37 3.77 -10.02
CA VAL A 102 -18.47 4.41 -10.99
C VAL A 102 -19.02 5.74 -11.51
N GLU A 103 -20.32 5.89 -11.52
CA GLU A 103 -21.07 7.09 -11.90
C GLU A 103 -20.80 8.26 -10.93
N ASP A 104 -20.54 7.95 -9.66
CA ASP A 104 -20.27 8.93 -8.60
C ASP A 104 -18.79 9.33 -8.53
N ALA A 105 -17.96 8.76 -9.39
CA ALA A 105 -16.55 9.14 -9.47
C ALA A 105 -16.39 10.64 -9.74
N PRO A 106 -15.40 11.33 -9.12
CA PRO A 106 -15.16 12.76 -9.35
C PRO A 106 -15.00 13.10 -10.82
N ASP A 107 -15.70 14.15 -11.28
CA ASP A 107 -15.55 14.70 -12.62
C ASP A 107 -14.72 15.98 -12.52
N ILE A 108 -13.44 15.90 -12.87
CA ILE A 108 -12.46 16.95 -12.67
C ILE A 108 -11.98 17.46 -14.03
N ASP A 109 -12.10 18.79 -14.27
CA ASP A 109 -11.45 19.40 -15.42
C ASP A 109 -9.94 19.50 -15.17
N GLY A 110 -9.17 18.78 -15.97
CA GLY A 110 -7.70 18.78 -15.85
C GLY A 110 -7.05 20.13 -16.16
N LYS A 111 -7.77 21.06 -16.83
CA LYS A 111 -7.24 22.41 -17.12
C LYS A 111 -7.18 23.27 -15.86
N ASP A 112 -8.16 23.11 -14.97
CA ASP A 112 -8.25 23.88 -13.74
C ASP A 112 -7.59 23.16 -12.56
N TRP A 113 -7.37 21.85 -12.71
CA TRP A 113 -6.78 21.03 -11.67
C TRP A 113 -5.29 21.36 -11.44
N LYS A 114 -4.91 21.34 -10.17
CA LYS A 114 -3.51 21.48 -9.74
C LYS A 114 -3.23 20.52 -8.58
N LEU A 115 -2.01 19.98 -8.57
CA LEU A 115 -1.48 19.28 -7.41
C LEU A 115 -0.85 20.30 -6.46
N GLU A 116 -1.41 20.45 -5.27
CA GLU A 116 -0.81 21.27 -4.23
C GLU A 116 0.26 20.48 -3.47
N VAL A 117 1.48 21.02 -3.37
CA VAL A 117 2.61 20.40 -2.66
C VAL A 117 2.89 21.15 -1.38
N ARG A 118 2.86 20.45 -0.24
CA ARG A 118 2.93 21.02 1.12
C ARG A 118 3.96 20.31 2.00
N GLY A 119 4.15 20.85 3.20
CA GLY A 119 4.90 20.23 4.29
C GLY A 119 6.41 20.43 4.19
N LEU A 120 7.18 19.38 4.46
CA LEU A 120 8.64 19.38 4.53
C LEU A 120 9.26 19.24 3.14
N VAL A 121 9.07 20.25 2.30
CA VAL A 121 9.60 20.38 0.93
C VAL A 121 10.13 21.80 0.73
N ASP A 122 11.12 21.95 -0.14
CA ASP A 122 11.69 23.28 -0.48
C ASP A 122 10.78 24.06 -1.44
N ASN A 123 10.22 23.37 -2.44
CA ASN A 123 9.39 23.98 -3.48
C ASN A 123 7.90 23.72 -3.25
N LYS A 124 7.29 24.58 -2.41
CA LYS A 124 5.86 24.56 -2.06
C LYS A 124 5.03 25.32 -3.07
N LYS A 125 4.79 24.72 -4.22
CA LYS A 125 3.91 25.32 -5.23
C LYS A 125 2.78 24.37 -5.63
N SER A 126 1.79 24.91 -6.32
CA SER A 126 0.81 24.12 -7.05
C SER A 126 1.36 23.79 -8.43
N TRP A 127 1.28 22.51 -8.82
CA TRP A 127 1.73 21.99 -10.11
C TRP A 127 0.54 21.76 -11.02
N THR A 128 0.56 22.32 -12.22
CA THR A 128 -0.49 22.05 -13.22
C THR A 128 -0.31 20.67 -13.83
N LEU A 129 -1.37 20.10 -14.38
CA LEU A 129 -1.33 18.82 -15.06
C LEU A 129 -0.35 18.84 -16.24
N GLU A 130 -0.28 19.95 -16.97
CA GLU A 130 0.66 20.13 -18.09
C GLU A 130 2.12 20.10 -17.63
N GLU A 131 2.45 20.75 -16.50
CA GLU A 131 3.80 20.68 -15.94
C GLU A 131 4.18 19.26 -15.53
N LEU A 132 3.25 18.52 -14.93
CA LEU A 132 3.47 17.13 -14.50
C LEU A 132 3.62 16.19 -15.71
N TYR A 133 2.88 16.40 -16.79
CA TYR A 133 3.02 15.59 -18.01
C TYR A 133 4.37 15.74 -18.71
N LYS A 134 5.07 16.86 -18.51
CA LYS A 134 6.42 17.09 -19.06
C LYS A 134 7.52 16.36 -18.30
N LEU A 135 7.22 15.83 -17.10
CA LEU A 135 8.19 15.08 -16.32
C LEU A 135 8.46 13.71 -16.97
N PRO A 136 9.66 13.14 -16.78
CA PRO A 136 9.96 11.78 -17.25
C PRO A 136 8.94 10.77 -16.72
N GLN A 137 8.41 9.93 -17.59
CA GLN A 137 7.40 8.94 -17.26
C GLN A 137 7.90 7.53 -17.54
N VAL A 138 7.46 6.57 -16.74
CA VAL A 138 7.79 5.14 -16.84
C VAL A 138 6.49 4.34 -16.94
N LYS A 139 6.42 3.42 -17.92
CA LYS A 139 5.34 2.45 -18.06
C LYS A 139 5.64 1.21 -17.22
N GLN A 140 4.65 0.74 -16.47
CA GLN A 140 4.74 -0.47 -15.65
C GLN A 140 3.47 -1.30 -15.82
N VAL A 141 3.62 -2.60 -16.06
CA VAL A 141 2.52 -3.56 -16.06
C VAL A 141 2.60 -4.36 -14.76
N THR A 142 1.72 -4.03 -13.82
CA THR A 142 1.77 -4.58 -12.46
C THR A 142 0.40 -5.03 -11.99
N ARG A 143 0.38 -5.97 -11.04
CA ARG A 143 -0.85 -6.45 -10.40
C ARG A 143 -1.37 -5.40 -9.40
N HIS A 144 -2.66 -5.16 -9.44
CA HIS A 144 -3.42 -4.45 -8.43
C HIS A 144 -4.15 -5.48 -7.57
N ILE A 145 -4.00 -5.42 -6.26
CA ILE A 145 -4.61 -6.35 -5.31
C ILE A 145 -5.57 -5.55 -4.45
N CYS A 146 -6.88 -5.82 -4.58
CA CYS A 146 -7.90 -5.17 -3.77
C CYS A 146 -8.05 -5.87 -2.42
N VAL A 147 -8.38 -5.12 -1.38
CA VAL A 147 -8.71 -5.65 -0.05
C VAL A 147 -9.97 -6.52 -0.07
N GLU A 148 -10.84 -6.36 -1.06
CA GLU A 148 -12.03 -7.17 -1.30
C GLU A 148 -11.73 -8.58 -1.82
N GLY A 149 -10.45 -8.95 -1.98
CA GLY A 149 -10.04 -10.31 -2.36
C GLY A 149 -9.88 -10.56 -3.85
N TRP A 150 -10.07 -9.56 -4.72
CA TRP A 150 -9.79 -9.70 -6.15
C TRP A 150 -8.45 -9.04 -6.53
N SER A 151 -7.91 -9.45 -7.65
CA SER A 151 -6.73 -8.81 -8.24
C SER A 151 -6.84 -8.72 -9.75
N ALA A 152 -6.19 -7.70 -10.32
CA ALA A 152 -6.16 -7.46 -11.76
C ALA A 152 -4.79 -6.92 -12.19
N ILE A 153 -4.37 -7.24 -13.42
CA ILE A 153 -3.12 -6.73 -14.00
C ILE A 153 -3.48 -5.55 -14.88
N GLY A 154 -2.83 -4.41 -14.62
CA GLY A 154 -3.03 -3.17 -15.39
C GLY A 154 -1.71 -2.57 -15.85
N SER A 155 -1.77 -1.80 -16.93
CA SER A 155 -0.65 -1.01 -17.47
C SER A 155 -0.80 0.44 -17.02
N TRP A 156 0.20 0.94 -16.32
CA TRP A 156 0.20 2.26 -15.72
C TRP A 156 1.42 3.05 -16.16
N THR A 157 1.22 4.31 -16.57
CA THR A 157 2.33 5.18 -16.98
C THR A 157 2.29 6.47 -16.18
N GLY A 158 3.44 6.84 -15.63
CA GLY A 158 3.56 8.03 -14.79
C GLY A 158 4.98 8.32 -14.35
N THR A 159 5.16 9.39 -13.60
CA THR A 159 6.44 9.81 -13.05
C THR A 159 6.74 9.06 -11.75
N PRO A 160 7.91 8.43 -11.58
CA PRO A 160 8.30 7.85 -10.30
C PRO A 160 8.19 8.89 -9.18
N LEU A 161 7.47 8.55 -8.11
CA LEU A 161 7.21 9.50 -7.01
C LEU A 161 8.52 9.97 -6.35
N ARG A 162 9.51 9.10 -6.22
CA ARG A 162 10.84 9.45 -5.69
C ARG A 162 11.53 10.56 -6.49
N ASP A 163 11.34 10.57 -7.83
CA ASP A 163 11.97 11.57 -8.69
C ASP A 163 11.26 12.92 -8.54
N PHE A 164 9.95 12.91 -8.38
CA PHE A 164 9.16 14.09 -8.05
C PHE A 164 9.50 14.63 -6.65
N LEU A 165 9.60 13.77 -5.63
CA LEU A 165 10.00 14.16 -4.28
C LEU A 165 11.39 14.82 -4.28
N LYS A 166 12.34 14.29 -5.07
CA LYS A 166 13.64 14.93 -5.26
C LYS A 166 13.53 16.29 -5.94
N LEU A 167 12.70 16.41 -6.97
CA LEU A 167 12.48 17.66 -7.73
C LEU A 167 11.93 18.78 -6.85
N VAL A 168 11.03 18.45 -5.91
CA VAL A 168 10.44 19.43 -4.98
C VAL A 168 11.30 19.67 -3.73
N GLY A 169 12.46 19.02 -3.60
CA GLY A 169 13.35 19.14 -2.44
C GLY A 169 12.71 18.59 -1.17
N ALA A 170 12.06 17.43 -1.24
CA ALA A 170 11.42 16.82 -0.09
C ALA A 170 12.45 16.30 0.93
N ASP A 171 12.20 16.53 2.23
CA ASP A 171 12.96 15.87 3.29
C ASP A 171 12.60 14.38 3.33
N THR A 172 13.43 13.55 2.71
CA THR A 172 13.22 12.10 2.66
C THR A 172 13.45 11.38 3.99
N ARG A 173 13.84 12.10 5.06
CA ARG A 173 13.89 11.58 6.43
C ARG A 173 12.53 11.72 7.13
N ALA A 174 11.60 12.46 6.55
CA ALA A 174 10.23 12.54 7.03
C ALA A 174 9.57 11.15 7.03
N LYS A 175 8.59 10.96 7.91
CA LYS A 175 7.94 9.66 8.10
C LYS A 175 6.95 9.32 7.02
N TYR A 176 6.21 10.33 6.50
CA TYR A 176 5.05 10.12 5.67
C TYR A 176 5.01 11.07 4.47
N CYS A 177 4.44 10.56 3.39
CA CYS A 177 3.88 11.32 2.29
C CYS A 177 2.36 11.14 2.35
N TRP A 178 1.63 12.18 2.70
CA TRP A 178 0.18 12.16 2.88
C TRP A 178 -0.52 12.75 1.67
N PHE A 179 -1.58 12.10 1.20
CA PHE A 179 -2.32 12.48 0.01
C PHE A 179 -3.77 12.79 0.35
N GLN A 180 -4.27 13.93 -0.15
CA GLN A 180 -5.68 14.29 -0.15
C GLN A 180 -6.23 14.08 -1.54
N CYS A 181 -7.46 13.56 -1.62
CA CYS A 181 -8.17 13.27 -2.85
C CYS A 181 -9.44 14.10 -2.97
N ALA A 182 -9.97 14.19 -4.18
CA ALA A 182 -11.22 14.90 -4.48
C ALA A 182 -12.46 14.00 -4.41
N ASP A 183 -12.33 12.80 -3.85
CA ASP A 183 -13.47 11.89 -3.64
C ASP A 183 -14.54 12.57 -2.76
N PRO A 184 -15.84 12.25 -2.93
CA PRO A 184 -16.95 12.92 -2.24
C PRO A 184 -16.82 12.93 -0.72
N ASP A 185 -16.29 11.85 -0.14
CA ASP A 185 -16.14 11.69 1.31
C ASP A 185 -14.77 12.17 1.84
N GLY A 186 -14.03 12.94 1.04
CA GLY A 186 -12.75 13.51 1.45
C GLY A 186 -11.66 12.46 1.63
N TYR A 187 -11.61 11.44 0.75
CA TYR A 187 -10.62 10.38 0.80
C TYR A 187 -9.21 10.92 0.96
N ASN A 188 -8.47 10.33 1.88
CA ASN A 188 -7.07 10.62 2.09
C ASN A 188 -6.31 9.34 2.46
N SER A 189 -5.02 9.31 2.23
CA SER A 189 -4.20 8.14 2.55
C SER A 189 -2.77 8.54 2.88
N PRO A 190 -2.22 8.10 4.01
CA PRO A 190 -0.80 8.21 4.31
C PRO A 190 -0.03 7.11 3.58
N LEU A 191 1.17 7.44 3.11
CA LEU A 191 2.14 6.48 2.62
C LEU A 191 3.43 6.67 3.43
N ASP A 192 3.99 5.60 3.97
CA ASP A 192 5.30 5.66 4.62
C ASP A 192 6.37 6.08 3.61
N MET A 193 7.41 6.79 4.06
CA MET A 193 8.42 7.36 3.17
C MET A 193 9.19 6.28 2.40
N ALA A 194 9.42 5.11 2.99
CA ALA A 194 10.10 4.01 2.29
C ALA A 194 9.28 3.52 1.09
N SER A 195 7.95 3.42 1.25
CA SER A 195 7.03 3.09 0.15
C SER A 195 6.89 4.23 -0.86
N ALA A 196 6.92 5.49 -0.43
CA ALA A 196 6.91 6.65 -1.33
C ALA A 196 8.17 6.71 -2.22
N LEU A 197 9.33 6.35 -1.67
CA LEU A 197 10.61 6.30 -2.37
C LEU A 197 10.84 5.02 -3.17
N HIS A 198 9.94 4.03 -3.04
CA HIS A 198 10.06 2.76 -3.77
C HIS A 198 10.08 3.01 -5.28
N SER A 199 10.96 2.27 -5.98
CA SER A 199 11.23 2.50 -7.42
C SER A 199 10.02 2.35 -8.33
N GLN A 200 9.00 1.58 -7.92
CA GLN A 200 7.76 1.37 -8.68
C GLN A 200 6.60 2.25 -8.20
N THR A 201 6.75 3.01 -7.14
CA THR A 201 5.72 3.98 -6.73
C THR A 201 5.74 5.17 -7.69
N GLN A 202 4.58 5.49 -8.26
CA GLN A 202 4.49 6.54 -9.29
C GLN A 202 3.24 7.40 -9.18
N MET A 203 3.39 8.64 -9.62
CA MET A 203 2.31 9.56 -9.97
C MET A 203 1.82 9.16 -11.35
N THR A 204 0.66 8.52 -11.43
CA THR A 204 0.17 7.87 -12.64
C THR A 204 -0.78 8.80 -13.38
N PHE A 205 -0.55 8.95 -14.69
CA PHE A 205 -1.30 9.83 -15.59
C PHE A 205 -1.95 9.09 -16.75
N LYS A 206 -1.54 7.83 -17.02
CA LYS A 206 -2.10 7.04 -18.12
C LYS A 206 -2.42 5.62 -17.65
N PHE A 207 -3.43 5.05 -18.29
CA PHE A 207 -3.79 3.64 -18.17
C PHE A 207 -3.78 2.99 -19.56
N GLY A 208 -2.97 1.96 -19.74
CA GLY A 208 -2.64 1.51 -21.08
C GLY A 208 -1.85 2.60 -21.83
N ASP A 209 -2.28 2.91 -23.03
CA ASP A 209 -1.70 3.97 -23.88
C ASP A 209 -2.53 5.26 -23.87
N GLU A 210 -3.64 5.29 -23.12
CA GLU A 210 -4.58 6.39 -23.03
C GLU A 210 -4.35 7.25 -21.78
N ILE A 211 -4.83 8.50 -21.81
CA ILE A 211 -4.94 9.33 -20.61
C ILE A 211 -5.72 8.55 -19.55
N LEU A 212 -5.32 8.68 -18.30
CA LEU A 212 -5.96 8.00 -17.18
C LEU A 212 -7.48 8.25 -17.19
N PRO A 213 -8.31 7.21 -17.33
CA PRO A 213 -9.77 7.38 -17.33
C PRO A 213 -10.28 7.93 -15.99
N ARG A 214 -11.40 8.65 -16.00
CA ARG A 214 -12.10 9.13 -14.82
C ARG A 214 -12.29 8.02 -13.79
N ALA A 215 -12.79 6.85 -14.18
CA ALA A 215 -13.01 5.71 -13.31
C ALA A 215 -11.73 5.26 -12.56
N TYR A 216 -10.57 5.48 -13.13
CA TYR A 216 -9.29 5.00 -12.57
C TYR A 216 -8.48 6.09 -11.87
N GLY A 217 -9.01 7.33 -11.77
CA GLY A 217 -8.45 8.37 -10.92
C GLY A 217 -7.89 9.59 -11.65
N TYR A 218 -8.39 9.92 -12.86
CA TYR A 218 -8.05 11.18 -13.54
C TYR A 218 -8.29 12.38 -12.61
N PRO A 219 -7.42 13.40 -12.59
CA PRO A 219 -6.25 13.65 -13.45
C PRO A 219 -4.98 12.90 -12.99
N MET A 220 -4.87 12.49 -11.72
CA MET A 220 -3.70 11.83 -11.18
C MET A 220 -4.07 10.81 -10.09
N LYS A 221 -3.39 9.68 -10.16
CA LYS A 221 -3.44 8.61 -9.17
C LYS A 221 -2.03 8.29 -8.66
N ILE A 222 -1.91 7.97 -7.38
CA ILE A 222 -0.69 7.34 -6.89
C ILE A 222 -0.82 5.82 -7.07
N ARG A 223 0.15 5.22 -7.75
CA ARG A 223 0.23 3.76 -7.91
C ARG A 223 1.36 3.22 -7.06
N VAL A 224 1.04 2.29 -6.15
CA VAL A 224 1.97 1.64 -5.23
C VAL A 224 1.83 0.13 -5.39
N PRO A 225 2.59 -0.52 -6.28
CA PRO A 225 2.42 -1.95 -6.59
C PRO A 225 2.63 -2.90 -5.41
N THR A 226 3.38 -2.46 -4.39
CA THR A 226 3.69 -3.23 -3.18
C THR A 226 2.67 -3.06 -2.05
N LYS A 227 1.54 -2.38 -2.32
CA LYS A 227 0.50 -2.11 -1.33
C LYS A 227 -0.88 -2.53 -1.86
N LEU A 228 -1.79 -2.83 -0.95
CA LEU A 228 -3.19 -3.09 -1.27
C LEU A 228 -3.85 -1.89 -1.96
N GLY A 229 -4.93 -2.15 -2.67
CA GLY A 229 -5.60 -1.21 -3.56
C GLY A 229 -5.96 0.12 -2.94
N PHE A 230 -6.45 0.13 -1.71
CA PHE A 230 -6.82 1.37 -1.01
C PHE A 230 -5.61 2.27 -0.68
N LYS A 231 -4.38 1.75 -0.65
CA LYS A 231 -3.15 2.55 -0.54
C LYS A 231 -2.72 3.18 -1.88
N ASN A 232 -3.57 3.15 -2.89
CA ASN A 232 -3.33 3.73 -4.21
C ASN A 232 -4.33 4.86 -4.47
N PRO A 233 -4.22 6.02 -3.78
CA PRO A 233 -5.19 7.11 -3.85
C PRO A 233 -5.42 7.61 -5.27
N LYS A 234 -6.69 7.88 -5.60
CA LYS A 234 -7.17 8.40 -6.88
C LYS A 234 -7.56 9.87 -6.74
N TYR A 235 -7.69 10.58 -7.84
CA TYR A 235 -8.14 11.98 -7.86
C TYR A 235 -7.36 12.87 -6.90
N VAL A 236 -6.05 12.66 -6.83
CA VAL A 236 -5.19 13.33 -5.84
C VAL A 236 -5.11 14.82 -6.14
N ILE A 237 -5.40 15.66 -5.12
CA ILE A 237 -5.37 17.12 -5.21
C ILE A 237 -4.26 17.75 -4.38
N SER A 238 -3.76 17.06 -3.35
CA SER A 238 -2.59 17.54 -2.63
C SER A 238 -1.69 16.41 -2.14
N MET A 239 -0.41 16.75 -1.97
CA MET A 239 0.61 15.91 -1.37
C MET A 239 1.31 16.70 -0.28
N GLU A 240 1.48 16.11 0.89
CA GLU A 240 2.19 16.71 2.01
C GLU A 240 3.26 15.77 2.57
N VAL A 241 4.49 16.24 2.66
CA VAL A 241 5.59 15.53 3.33
C VAL A 241 5.60 15.94 4.80
N THR A 242 5.46 14.98 5.73
CA THR A 242 5.25 15.27 7.14
C THR A 242 5.81 14.20 8.07
N ASN A 243 6.09 14.58 9.32
CA ASN A 243 6.39 13.67 10.41
C ASN A 243 5.15 13.29 11.23
N ASP A 244 4.05 14.01 11.04
CA ASP A 244 2.81 13.81 11.77
C ASP A 244 1.92 12.79 11.05
N TYR A 245 1.45 11.79 11.78
CA TYR A 245 0.44 10.88 11.27
C TYR A 245 -0.93 11.55 11.33
N LYS A 246 -1.50 11.85 10.18
CA LYS A 246 -2.77 12.59 10.05
C LYS A 246 -3.99 11.68 9.86
N GLY A 247 -3.81 10.37 10.07
CA GLY A 247 -4.84 9.40 9.76
C GLY A 247 -4.94 9.11 8.27
N GLY A 248 -5.92 8.30 7.92
CA GLY A 248 -6.30 7.95 6.57
C GLY A 248 -7.73 7.44 6.56
N TYR A 249 -8.45 7.65 5.45
CA TYR A 249 -9.88 7.33 5.36
C TYR A 249 -10.21 5.91 5.83
N TRP A 250 -9.46 4.90 5.35
CA TRP A 250 -9.67 3.51 5.75
C TRP A 250 -8.92 3.15 7.03
N GLU A 251 -7.77 3.73 7.26
CA GLU A 251 -6.97 3.51 8.45
C GLU A 251 -7.72 3.95 9.72
N ASP A 252 -8.45 5.05 9.65
CA ASP A 252 -9.29 5.54 10.76
C ASP A 252 -10.51 4.64 11.01
N GLN A 253 -10.89 3.83 10.02
CA GLN A 253 -11.91 2.78 10.13
C GLN A 253 -11.32 1.42 10.54
N GLY A 254 -10.04 1.35 10.93
CA GLY A 254 -9.39 0.16 11.48
C GLY A 254 -8.61 -0.69 10.46
N TYR A 255 -8.49 -0.25 9.21
CA TYR A 255 -7.63 -0.93 8.25
C TYR A 255 -6.16 -0.75 8.60
N ASN A 256 -5.34 -1.73 8.24
CA ASN A 256 -3.92 -1.71 8.51
C ASN A 256 -3.22 -0.58 7.75
N SER A 257 -2.43 0.24 8.45
CA SER A 257 -1.81 1.43 7.86
C SER A 257 -0.68 1.09 6.88
N PHE A 258 0.07 0.01 7.13
CA PHE A 258 1.15 -0.41 6.24
C PHE A 258 0.63 -1.12 4.99
N SER A 259 -0.29 -2.10 5.16
CA SER A 259 -1.00 -2.82 4.08
C SER A 259 -0.13 -3.25 2.90
N GLY A 260 0.96 -3.96 3.19
CA GLY A 260 1.81 -4.60 2.20
C GLY A 260 1.08 -5.71 1.43
N SER A 261 1.44 -5.93 0.16
CA SER A 261 0.86 -6.96 -0.71
C SER A 261 1.92 -7.85 -1.34
#